data_c49bfe0d9d746bacd2558ae015ad5c43
#
_entry.id   c49bfe0d9d746bacd2558ae015ad5c43
#
_cell.length_a   1.000
_cell.length_b   1.000
_cell.length_c   1.000
_cell.angle_alpha   90.00
_cell.angle_beta   90.00
_cell.angle_gamma   90.00
#
_symmetry.space_group_name_H-M   'P 1'
#
loop_
_entity.id
_entity.type
_entity.pdbx_description
1 polymer ?
#
loop_
_entity_poly.entity_id
_entity_poly.type
_entity_poly.pdbx_seq_one_letter_code
_entity_poly.pdbx_strand_id
1 'polypeptide(L)'
;QSQLHEILWKQFSVRKYLWAEFIWCMFDFASYGRVEGDTKSQNDKGLCTRERIPKDVYFFYKSVWSSEKTVYITERRHEFRACDVPFVKVYSNADAVELCINDVSHGRISRCELPDDESTVFVWKNIKIKPGTKNKICTKAYFSDGTSRTDYAFWTGK
;
A
#
# COMPACT_ATOMS: atom_id res chain seq x y z
N GLN A 1 5.52 -8.96 2.20
CA GLN A 1 4.22 -9.55 1.84
C GLN A 1 3.60 -8.81 0.65
N SER A 2 3.25 -7.54 0.74
CA SER A 2 2.54 -6.78 -0.30
C SER A 2 3.23 -6.86 -1.68
N GLN A 3 4.55 -6.70 -1.74
CA GLN A 3 5.30 -6.79 -2.99
C GLN A 3 5.14 -8.15 -3.70
N LEU A 4 5.10 -9.24 -2.93
CA LEU A 4 4.86 -10.58 -3.50
C LEU A 4 3.45 -10.65 -4.11
N HIS A 5 2.44 -10.14 -3.43
CA HIS A 5 1.07 -10.12 -3.94
C HIS A 5 0.91 -9.22 -5.17
N GLU A 6 1.60 -8.07 -5.23
CA GLU A 6 1.66 -7.21 -6.42
C GLU A 6 2.23 -7.99 -7.63
N ILE A 7 3.34 -8.73 -7.42
CA ILE A 7 3.95 -9.56 -8.47
C ILE A 7 3.02 -10.69 -8.92
N LEU A 8 2.39 -11.39 -7.98
CA LEU A 8 1.45 -12.47 -8.28
C LEU A 8 0.22 -11.95 -9.03
N TRP A 9 -0.32 -10.82 -8.60
CA TRP A 9 -1.45 -10.18 -9.30
C TRP A 9 -1.12 -9.85 -10.75
N LYS A 10 0.06 -9.29 -11.04
CA LYS A 10 0.53 -9.05 -12.41
C LYS A 10 0.56 -10.32 -13.24
N GLN A 11 0.91 -11.45 -12.60
CA GLN A 11 0.94 -12.74 -13.29
C GLN A 11 -0.46 -13.30 -13.54
N PHE A 12 -1.40 -13.11 -12.64
CA PHE A 12 -2.72 -13.72 -12.69
C PHE A 12 -3.73 -12.89 -13.47
N SER A 13 -3.75 -11.58 -13.28
CA SER A 13 -4.73 -10.68 -13.91
C SER A 13 -4.75 -10.73 -15.44
N VAL A 14 -3.62 -11.05 -16.07
CA VAL A 14 -3.51 -11.16 -17.54
C VAL A 14 -3.88 -12.56 -18.10
N ARG A 15 -4.07 -13.57 -17.23
CA ARG A 15 -4.31 -14.96 -17.64
C ARG A 15 -5.80 -15.26 -17.76
N LYS A 16 -6.37 -15.04 -18.92
CA LYS A 16 -7.80 -15.21 -19.19
C LYS A 16 -8.36 -16.64 -18.99
N TYR A 17 -7.50 -17.66 -18.90
CA TYR A 17 -7.90 -19.04 -18.62
C TYR A 17 -8.10 -19.32 -17.13
N LEU A 18 -7.68 -18.43 -16.24
CA LEU A 18 -7.96 -18.54 -14.81
C LEU A 18 -9.39 -18.06 -14.55
N TRP A 19 -10.23 -18.93 -14.04
CA TRP A 19 -11.62 -18.63 -13.77
C TRP A 19 -11.85 -18.08 -12.34
N ALA A 20 -10.92 -18.34 -11.42
CA ALA A 20 -10.97 -17.82 -10.05
C ALA A 20 -9.57 -17.80 -9.41
N GLU A 21 -9.40 -16.88 -8.46
CA GLU A 21 -8.22 -16.75 -7.61
C GLU A 21 -8.68 -16.62 -6.15
N PHE A 22 -8.02 -17.35 -5.26
CA PHE A 22 -8.31 -17.33 -3.84
C PHE A 22 -7.05 -16.99 -3.05
N ILE A 23 -7.14 -15.93 -2.25
CA ILE A 23 -6.01 -15.52 -1.42
C ILE A 23 -5.98 -16.34 -0.13
N TRP A 24 -4.87 -16.95 0.15
CA TRP A 24 -4.59 -17.58 1.42
C TRP A 24 -3.75 -16.64 2.28
N CYS A 25 -4.33 -16.03 3.31
CA CYS A 25 -5.71 -16.07 3.73
C CYS A 25 -6.15 -14.68 4.22
N MET A 26 -7.38 -14.52 4.69
CA MET A 26 -7.88 -13.22 5.14
C MET A 26 -7.21 -12.77 6.44
N PHE A 27 -6.99 -13.65 7.40
CA PHE A 27 -6.48 -13.32 8.72
C PHE A 27 -5.27 -14.17 9.10
N ASP A 28 -4.35 -13.58 9.85
CA ASP A 28 -3.34 -14.36 10.57
C ASP A 28 -4.03 -15.30 11.57
N PHE A 29 -3.48 -16.47 11.78
CA PHE A 29 -4.07 -17.48 12.64
C PHE A 29 -3.03 -18.28 13.40
N ALA A 30 -3.46 -18.88 14.52
CA ALA A 30 -2.60 -19.75 15.30
C ALA A 30 -2.20 -21.00 14.52
N SER A 31 -0.91 -21.34 14.54
CA SER A 31 -0.38 -22.52 13.86
C SER A 31 0.77 -23.10 14.67
N TYR A 32 0.51 -24.20 15.37
CA TYR A 32 1.50 -24.85 16.24
C TYR A 32 2.80 -25.15 15.50
N GLY A 33 3.92 -24.87 16.15
CA GLY A 33 5.26 -25.17 15.63
C GLY A 33 5.78 -24.22 14.54
N ARG A 34 4.99 -23.25 14.05
CA ARG A 34 5.47 -22.25 13.09
C ARG A 34 6.27 -21.12 13.76
N VAL A 35 7.33 -20.70 13.05
CA VAL A 35 8.16 -19.54 13.40
C VAL A 35 8.40 -18.78 12.10
N GLU A 36 7.41 -18.02 11.63
CA GLU A 36 7.45 -17.33 10.32
C GLU A 36 7.60 -15.81 10.46
N GLY A 37 7.29 -15.23 11.59
CA GLY A 37 7.35 -13.79 11.84
C GLY A 37 7.73 -13.50 13.28
N ASP A 38 7.30 -12.38 13.79
CA ASP A 38 7.64 -11.91 15.14
C ASP A 38 6.95 -12.71 16.26
N THR A 39 5.89 -13.44 15.93
CA THR A 39 5.09 -14.19 16.89
C THR A 39 5.22 -15.70 16.65
N LYS A 40 5.70 -16.43 17.67
CA LYS A 40 5.73 -17.90 17.63
C LYS A 40 4.33 -18.49 17.50
N SER A 41 4.24 -19.65 16.82
CA SER A 41 3.00 -20.41 16.64
C SER A 41 1.89 -19.59 15.95
N GLN A 42 2.28 -18.73 15.04
CA GLN A 42 1.39 -17.94 14.21
C GLN A 42 1.76 -18.08 12.74
N ASN A 43 0.75 -18.14 11.89
CA ASN A 43 0.87 -17.99 10.45
C ASN A 43 0.54 -16.54 10.10
N ASP A 44 1.51 -15.80 9.54
CA ASP A 44 1.42 -14.36 9.26
C ASP A 44 1.05 -14.04 7.81
N LYS A 45 0.49 -15.02 7.07
CA LYS A 45 0.12 -14.83 5.65
C LYS A 45 -1.19 -14.08 5.42
N GLY A 46 -1.92 -13.76 6.49
CA GLY A 46 -3.18 -13.03 6.41
C GLY A 46 -3.05 -11.65 5.74
N LEU A 47 -4.08 -11.23 5.05
CA LEU A 47 -4.25 -9.85 4.58
C LEU A 47 -4.47 -8.88 5.75
N CYS A 48 -5.03 -9.39 6.83
CA CYS A 48 -5.21 -8.71 8.11
C CYS A 48 -4.47 -9.46 9.22
N THR A 49 -4.15 -8.77 10.30
CA THR A 49 -3.61 -9.41 11.51
C THR A 49 -4.65 -10.31 12.17
N ARG A 50 -4.23 -11.06 13.19
CA ARG A 50 -5.12 -11.87 14.03
C ARG A 50 -6.21 -11.02 14.70
N GLU A 51 -5.89 -9.78 15.07
CA GLU A 51 -6.79 -8.79 15.67
C GLU A 51 -7.68 -8.08 14.63
N ARG A 52 -7.68 -8.55 13.38
CA ARG A 52 -8.47 -7.99 12.27
C ARG A 52 -7.99 -6.62 11.78
N ILE A 53 -6.75 -6.22 12.09
CA ILE A 53 -6.18 -4.97 11.59
C ILE A 53 -5.69 -5.19 10.14
N PRO A 54 -6.19 -4.43 9.14
CA PRO A 54 -5.74 -4.55 7.77
C PRO A 54 -4.24 -4.25 7.62
N LYS A 55 -3.53 -5.08 6.85
CA LYS A 55 -2.14 -4.86 6.43
C LYS A 55 -2.11 -4.12 5.09
N ASP A 56 -0.94 -3.65 4.66
CA ASP A 56 -0.77 -2.97 3.37
C ASP A 56 -1.36 -3.77 2.20
N VAL A 57 -1.16 -5.08 2.19
CA VAL A 57 -1.66 -5.99 1.15
C VAL A 57 -3.20 -6.03 1.07
N TYR A 58 -3.91 -5.82 2.17
CA TYR A 58 -5.37 -5.68 2.16
C TYR A 58 -5.79 -4.47 1.31
N PHE A 59 -5.12 -3.35 1.49
CA PHE A 59 -5.42 -2.12 0.75
C PHE A 59 -5.00 -2.22 -0.73
N PHE A 60 -3.98 -3.01 -1.05
CA PHE A 60 -3.68 -3.37 -2.43
C PHE A 60 -4.89 -4.04 -3.09
N TYR A 61 -5.39 -5.15 -2.53
CA TYR A 61 -6.55 -5.83 -3.09
C TYR A 61 -7.83 -4.98 -3.04
N LYS A 62 -8.01 -4.17 -2.01
CA LYS A 62 -9.11 -3.22 -1.95
C LYS A 62 -9.06 -2.22 -3.12
N SER A 63 -7.88 -1.74 -3.49
CA SER A 63 -7.71 -0.82 -4.61
C SER A 63 -7.93 -1.47 -5.97
N VAL A 64 -7.70 -2.79 -6.08
CA VAL A 64 -7.86 -3.55 -7.34
C VAL A 64 -9.29 -4.08 -7.52
N TRP A 65 -9.89 -4.60 -6.45
CA TRP A 65 -11.17 -5.36 -6.55
C TRP A 65 -12.39 -4.59 -6.10
N SER A 66 -12.23 -3.48 -5.38
CA SER A 66 -13.37 -2.73 -4.84
C SER A 66 -13.66 -1.47 -5.65
N SER A 67 -14.93 -1.15 -5.81
CA SER A 67 -15.39 0.15 -6.30
C SER A 67 -15.36 1.26 -5.24
N GLU A 68 -15.11 0.90 -3.97
CA GLU A 68 -14.95 1.90 -2.91
C GLU A 68 -13.70 2.77 -3.16
N LYS A 69 -13.87 4.07 -3.09
CA LYS A 69 -12.77 5.04 -3.23
C LYS A 69 -11.69 4.77 -2.20
N THR A 70 -10.55 4.30 -2.66
CA THR A 70 -9.43 3.87 -1.83
C THR A 70 -8.22 4.77 -2.08
N VAL A 71 -7.59 5.24 -1.01
CA VAL A 71 -6.25 5.81 -1.00
C VAL A 71 -5.56 5.36 0.28
N TYR A 72 -4.36 4.82 0.18
CA TYR A 72 -3.64 4.26 1.32
C TYR A 72 -2.12 4.36 1.13
N ILE A 73 -1.46 5.06 2.04
CA ILE A 73 0.01 5.14 2.11
C ILE A 73 0.52 3.86 2.77
N THR A 74 1.41 3.14 2.08
CA THR A 74 1.97 1.88 2.58
C THR A 74 3.04 2.10 3.66
N GLU A 75 3.47 1.00 4.28
CA GLU A 75 4.59 0.96 5.25
C GLU A 75 4.41 1.85 6.50
N ARG A 76 3.18 2.17 6.89
CA ARG A 76 2.91 3.03 8.05
C ARG A 76 3.39 2.45 9.39
N ARG A 77 3.63 1.14 9.49
CA ARG A 77 4.14 0.50 10.70
C ARG A 77 5.62 0.82 10.95
N HIS A 78 6.35 1.24 9.93
CA HIS A 78 7.75 1.65 10.02
C HIS A 78 7.82 3.16 10.25
N GLU A 79 7.49 3.61 11.47
CA GLU A 79 7.51 5.03 11.81
C GLU A 79 8.93 5.62 11.77
N PHE A 80 9.94 4.84 12.16
CA PHE A 80 11.35 5.28 12.18
C PHE A 80 12.07 4.76 10.95
N ARG A 81 12.63 5.66 10.15
CA ARG A 81 13.31 5.30 8.91
C ARG A 81 14.44 6.26 8.54
N ALA A 82 15.32 5.84 7.64
CA ALA A 82 16.36 6.70 7.10
C ALA A 82 15.76 7.95 6.44
N CYS A 83 16.49 9.07 6.49
CA CYS A 83 16.04 10.33 5.90
C CYS A 83 15.93 10.25 4.37
N ASP A 84 16.78 9.44 3.73
CA ASP A 84 16.67 9.12 2.31
C ASP A 84 15.73 7.91 2.14
N VAL A 85 14.46 8.19 1.91
CA VAL A 85 13.42 7.19 1.68
C VAL A 85 13.45 6.80 0.20
N PRO A 86 13.76 5.54 -0.15
CA PRO A 86 13.91 5.15 -1.56
C PRO A 86 12.63 5.34 -2.35
N PHE A 87 11.48 5.13 -1.73
CA PHE A 87 10.18 5.41 -2.35
C PHE A 87 9.08 5.61 -1.31
N VAL A 88 8.03 6.33 -1.71
CA VAL A 88 6.71 6.34 -1.08
C VAL A 88 5.75 5.65 -2.04
N LYS A 89 5.09 4.61 -1.57
CA LYS A 89 4.11 3.83 -2.33
C LYS A 89 2.70 4.06 -1.79
N VAL A 90 1.75 4.23 -2.69
CA VAL A 90 0.34 4.46 -2.38
C VAL A 90 -0.52 3.51 -3.21
N TYR A 91 -1.46 2.84 -2.56
CA TYR A 91 -2.51 2.07 -3.23
C TYR A 91 -3.76 2.93 -3.39
N SER A 92 -4.24 3.06 -4.63
CA SER A 92 -5.44 3.84 -4.92
C SER A 92 -6.11 3.40 -6.21
N ASN A 93 -7.44 3.40 -6.22
CA ASN A 93 -8.25 3.26 -7.44
C ASN A 93 -8.68 4.61 -8.03
N ALA A 94 -8.03 5.70 -7.66
CA ALA A 94 -8.27 7.04 -8.16
C ALA A 94 -7.67 7.26 -9.55
N ASP A 95 -8.12 8.30 -10.27
CA ASP A 95 -7.59 8.68 -11.57
C ASP A 95 -6.25 9.42 -11.46
N ALA A 96 -5.99 10.06 -10.34
CA ALA A 96 -4.70 10.65 -10.02
C ALA A 96 -4.47 10.73 -8.52
N VAL A 97 -3.20 10.68 -8.11
CA VAL A 97 -2.78 10.84 -6.71
C VAL A 97 -1.67 11.86 -6.63
N GLU A 98 -1.75 12.76 -5.66
CA GLU A 98 -0.70 13.72 -5.32
C GLU A 98 -0.08 13.35 -3.98
N LEU A 99 1.25 13.45 -3.89
CA LEU A 99 2.01 13.26 -2.66
C LEU A 99 2.47 14.61 -2.13
N CYS A 100 2.25 14.86 -0.83
CA CYS A 100 2.82 15.99 -0.10
C CYS A 100 3.58 15.49 1.12
N ILE A 101 4.73 16.11 1.41
CA ILE A 101 5.52 15.86 2.61
C ILE A 101 5.73 17.17 3.34
N ASN A 102 5.29 17.24 4.59
CA ASN A 102 5.32 18.48 5.37
C ASN A 102 4.68 19.66 4.60
N ASP A 103 3.54 19.38 3.94
CA ASP A 103 2.76 20.31 3.12
C ASP A 103 3.48 20.83 1.85
N VAL A 104 4.63 20.24 1.47
CA VAL A 104 5.31 20.49 0.20
C VAL A 104 4.92 19.39 -0.80
N SER A 105 4.42 19.77 -1.99
CA SER A 105 4.05 18.81 -3.04
C SER A 105 5.29 18.16 -3.66
N HIS A 106 5.24 16.85 -3.80
CA HIS A 106 6.21 16.01 -4.51
C HIS A 106 5.69 15.54 -5.88
N GLY A 107 4.64 16.19 -6.36
CA GLY A 107 4.04 15.96 -7.66
C GLY A 107 2.80 15.05 -7.60
N ARG A 108 2.05 15.14 -8.68
CA ARG A 108 0.84 14.38 -8.96
C ARG A 108 1.14 13.38 -10.07
N ILE A 109 0.74 12.13 -9.87
CA ILE A 109 0.84 11.05 -10.86
C ILE A 109 -0.58 10.72 -11.31
N SER A 110 -0.81 10.68 -12.61
CA SER A 110 -2.07 10.24 -13.20
C SER A 110 -2.06 8.73 -13.43
N ARG A 111 -3.21 8.08 -13.31
CA ARG A 111 -3.33 6.63 -13.54
C ARG A 111 -2.87 6.21 -14.94
N CYS A 112 -3.12 7.04 -15.96
CA CYS A 112 -2.70 6.77 -17.32
C CYS A 112 -1.16 6.79 -17.53
N GLU A 113 -0.40 7.27 -16.54
CA GLU A 113 1.06 7.24 -16.54
C GLU A 113 1.62 5.95 -15.89
N LEU A 114 0.73 5.13 -15.28
CA LEU A 114 1.11 3.85 -14.69
C LEU A 114 1.07 2.74 -15.75
N PRO A 115 1.92 1.71 -15.63
CA PRO A 115 1.74 0.49 -16.41
C PRO A 115 0.36 -0.14 -16.16
N ASP A 116 -0.28 -0.69 -17.20
CA ASP A 116 -1.65 -1.23 -17.12
C ASP A 116 -1.85 -2.23 -15.97
N ASP A 117 -0.86 -3.08 -15.71
CA ASP A 117 -0.87 -4.09 -14.66
C ASP A 117 -0.58 -3.51 -13.26
N GLU A 118 -0.17 -2.26 -13.17
CA GLU A 118 0.10 -1.52 -11.93
C GLU A 118 -0.84 -0.35 -11.70
N SER A 119 -1.98 -0.31 -12.37
CA SER A 119 -2.90 0.83 -12.42
C SER A 119 -3.45 1.31 -11.05
N THR A 120 -3.17 0.63 -9.96
CA THR A 120 -3.54 1.03 -8.59
C THR A 120 -2.34 1.32 -7.68
N VAL A 121 -1.11 1.21 -8.19
CA VAL A 121 0.14 1.36 -7.41
C VAL A 121 0.88 2.61 -7.87
N PHE A 122 0.80 3.66 -7.07
CA PHE A 122 1.47 4.94 -7.31
C PHE A 122 2.79 4.99 -6.52
N VAL A 123 3.90 5.39 -7.15
CA VAL A 123 5.23 5.36 -6.52
C VAL A 123 6.01 6.64 -6.81
N TRP A 124 6.41 7.34 -5.76
CA TRP A 124 7.37 8.45 -5.80
C TRP A 124 8.72 7.96 -5.30
N LYS A 125 9.77 8.18 -6.07
CA LYS A 125 11.14 7.70 -5.76
C LYS A 125 12.01 8.82 -5.17
N ASN A 126 13.06 8.42 -4.44
CA ASN A 126 14.12 9.31 -3.93
C ASN A 126 13.55 10.44 -3.04
N ILE A 127 12.70 10.09 -2.10
CA ILE A 127 12.06 11.03 -1.20
C ILE A 127 12.99 11.33 -0.02
N LYS A 128 13.05 12.61 0.37
CA LYS A 128 13.78 13.05 1.55
C LYS A 128 12.83 13.51 2.64
N ILE A 129 13.06 13.08 3.87
CA ILE A 129 12.37 13.52 5.06
C ILE A 129 13.33 14.21 6.03
N LYS A 130 12.82 15.09 6.86
CA LYS A 130 13.64 15.84 7.83
C LYS A 130 14.13 14.91 8.94
N PRO A 131 15.44 14.96 9.32
CA PRO A 131 15.98 14.19 10.41
C PRO A 131 15.45 14.65 11.77
N GLY A 132 15.39 13.72 12.73
CA GLY A 132 15.06 14.01 14.13
C GLY A 132 13.65 14.54 14.37
N THR A 133 12.80 14.59 13.35
CA THR A 133 11.45 15.16 13.44
C THR A 133 10.38 14.23 12.90
N LYS A 134 9.16 14.41 13.36
CA LYS A 134 7.98 13.73 12.82
C LYS A 134 7.54 14.39 11.52
N ASN A 135 7.69 13.71 10.40
CA ASN A 135 7.29 14.19 9.09
C ASN A 135 5.86 13.72 8.79
N LYS A 136 5.03 14.63 8.30
CA LYS A 136 3.68 14.36 7.82
C LYS A 136 3.75 13.96 6.36
N ILE A 137 3.37 12.74 6.05
CA ILE A 137 3.19 12.24 4.69
C ILE A 137 1.70 12.31 4.39
N CYS A 138 1.32 13.01 3.35
CA CYS A 138 -0.07 13.21 2.96
C CYS A 138 -0.25 12.84 1.50
N THR A 139 -1.30 12.12 1.18
CA THR A 139 -1.69 11.86 -0.21
C THR A 139 -3.12 12.29 -0.44
N LYS A 140 -3.36 12.93 -1.58
CA LYS A 140 -4.70 13.29 -2.04
C LYS A 140 -5.00 12.59 -3.35
N ALA A 141 -6.02 11.76 -3.34
CA ALA A 141 -6.50 11.01 -4.48
C ALA A 141 -7.70 11.73 -5.11
N TYR A 142 -7.71 11.81 -6.43
CA TYR A 142 -8.73 12.52 -7.23
C TYR A 142 -9.46 11.50 -8.10
N PHE A 143 -10.78 11.53 -8.07
CA PHE A 143 -11.65 10.59 -8.77
C PHE A 143 -12.42 11.28 -9.90
N SER A 144 -12.81 10.52 -10.93
CA SER A 144 -13.50 11.00 -12.13
C SER A 144 -14.84 11.70 -11.86
N ASP A 145 -15.48 11.41 -10.73
CA ASP A 145 -16.72 12.08 -10.31
C ASP A 145 -16.49 13.45 -9.63
N GLY A 146 -15.25 13.98 -9.68
CA GLY A 146 -14.86 15.25 -9.09
C GLY A 146 -14.60 15.22 -7.59
N THR A 147 -14.77 14.08 -6.92
CA THR A 147 -14.49 13.95 -5.49
C THR A 147 -13.02 13.67 -5.22
N SER A 148 -12.60 13.88 -3.97
CA SER A 148 -11.26 13.51 -3.53
C SER A 148 -11.28 12.80 -2.17
N ARG A 149 -10.23 12.02 -1.90
CA ARG A 149 -9.95 11.38 -0.62
C ARG A 149 -8.52 11.68 -0.22
N THR A 150 -8.29 11.80 1.08
CA THR A 150 -6.96 12.09 1.64
C THR A 150 -6.58 11.02 2.64
N ASP A 151 -5.30 10.67 2.65
CA ASP A 151 -4.72 9.74 3.61
C ASP A 151 -3.42 10.32 4.19
N TYR A 152 -3.11 9.94 5.44
CA TYR A 152 -1.96 10.46 6.19
C TYR A 152 -1.16 9.34 6.83
N ALA A 153 0.15 9.50 6.82
CA ALA A 153 1.09 8.73 7.62
C ALA A 153 2.11 9.66 8.27
N PHE A 154 2.75 9.20 9.33
CA PHE A 154 3.77 9.97 10.02
C PHE A 154 5.04 9.15 10.13
N TRP A 155 6.17 9.73 9.70
CA TRP A 155 7.48 9.09 9.74
C TRP A 155 8.49 9.98 10.44
N THR A 156 9.35 9.38 11.25
CA THR A 156 10.45 10.07 11.93
C THR A 156 11.77 9.68 11.27
N GLY A 157 12.49 10.66 10.75
CA GLY A 157 13.83 10.47 10.16
C GLY A 157 14.88 10.16 11.23
N LYS A 158 15.72 9.17 10.97
CA LYS A 158 16.88 8.81 11.80
C LYS A 158 18.17 9.20 11.11
#